data_6c2ce79446359219f1fa39e955551114
#
_entry.id   6c2ce79446359219f1fa39e955551114
#
_cell.length_a   1.000
_cell.length_b   1.000
_cell.length_c   1.000
_cell.angle_alpha   90.00
_cell.angle_beta   90.00
_cell.angle_gamma   90.00
#
_symmetry.space_group_name_H-M   'P 1'
#
loop_
_entity.id
_entity.type
_entity.pdbx_description
1 polymer ?
#
loop_
_entity_poly.entity_id
_entity_poly.type
_entity_poly.pdbx_seq_one_letter_code
_entity_poly.pdbx_strand_id
1 'polypeptide(L)'
;MRSALYVPGDRSQMLAKALGRGADTVIVDLEDAVAPDAKEGARAISAAWLAGLAPAASRPGPRVWVRINPGGQGLADAGAVALPAVTGVIIAKAERVGELTAVAGELAEAPWIELCPLLESAAALLAAPLLARGPRVTRMQLGEADLCADTGIEPGPDERELLWARSRLVMSCAAARLAPPLGPVSTDFRDLDGLRRSTAALKRLGFGGRACVHPAQVPVVNEVFTPGAAELDRARALVERFERAGSGVALDDSGRMIDEAVVRGARRVLAAVPEHH
;
A
#
# COMPACT_ATOMS: atom_id res chain seq x y z
N MET A 1 -2.42 6.92 2.57
CA MET A 1 -2.14 6.38 1.20
C MET A 1 -3.37 5.65 0.76
N ARG A 2 -4.19 6.23 -0.12
CA ARG A 2 -5.41 5.62 -0.69
C ARG A 2 -5.06 4.88 -1.97
N SER A 3 -4.44 5.57 -2.93
CA SER A 3 -4.01 5.01 -4.21
C SER A 3 -2.50 5.02 -4.37
N ALA A 4 -1.96 3.97 -4.99
CA ALA A 4 -0.55 3.84 -5.34
C ALA A 4 -0.44 3.43 -6.82
N LEU A 5 0.05 4.33 -7.67
CA LEU A 5 0.11 4.14 -9.11
C LEU A 5 1.46 3.56 -9.52
N TYR A 6 1.44 2.37 -10.10
CA TYR A 6 2.61 1.77 -10.73
C TYR A 6 2.97 2.47 -12.04
N VAL A 7 4.28 2.71 -12.23
CA VAL A 7 4.85 3.32 -13.43
C VAL A 7 6.13 2.57 -13.80
N PRO A 8 6.22 2.00 -15.02
CA PRO A 8 7.43 1.29 -15.45
C PRO A 8 8.67 2.17 -15.39
N GLY A 9 9.75 1.65 -14.79
CA GLY A 9 10.99 2.40 -14.56
C GLY A 9 11.80 2.69 -15.82
N ASP A 10 11.53 1.96 -16.92
CA ASP A 10 12.13 2.16 -18.24
C ASP A 10 11.43 3.22 -19.09
N ARG A 11 10.28 3.78 -18.62
CA ARG A 11 9.45 4.71 -19.38
C ARG A 11 9.61 6.15 -18.87
N SER A 12 10.71 6.82 -19.26
CA SER A 12 11.00 8.19 -18.84
C SER A 12 9.87 9.19 -19.06
N GLN A 13 9.11 9.07 -20.17
CA GLN A 13 7.97 9.94 -20.46
C GLN A 13 6.79 9.70 -19.49
N MET A 14 6.61 8.48 -18.99
CA MET A 14 5.58 8.17 -18.01
C MET A 14 6.01 8.65 -16.62
N LEU A 15 7.26 8.45 -16.24
CA LEU A 15 7.83 8.95 -15.00
C LEU A 15 7.70 10.48 -14.88
N ALA A 16 8.01 11.22 -15.95
CA ALA A 16 7.88 12.68 -16.00
C ALA A 16 6.46 13.20 -15.70
N LYS A 17 5.43 12.40 -16.00
CA LYS A 17 4.01 12.74 -15.78
C LYS A 17 3.42 12.12 -14.51
N ALA A 18 4.15 11.22 -13.84
CA ALA A 18 3.62 10.35 -12.80
C ALA A 18 3.07 11.14 -11.60
N LEU A 19 3.81 12.14 -11.14
CA LEU A 19 3.44 12.94 -9.96
C LEU A 19 2.15 13.76 -10.16
N GLY A 20 1.79 14.09 -11.40
CA GLY A 20 0.56 14.83 -11.73
C GLY A 20 -0.68 13.96 -11.96
N ARG A 21 -0.64 12.65 -11.66
CA ARG A 21 -1.76 11.73 -11.94
C ARG A 21 -2.79 11.60 -10.80
N GLY A 22 -2.64 12.36 -9.72
CA GLY A 22 -3.60 12.43 -8.63
C GLY A 22 -3.55 11.24 -7.66
N ALA A 23 -2.58 10.34 -7.79
CA ALA A 23 -2.33 9.27 -6.83
C ALA A 23 -1.66 9.83 -5.56
N ASP A 24 -1.95 9.23 -4.40
CA ASP A 24 -1.27 9.57 -3.15
C ASP A 24 0.19 9.08 -3.16
N THR A 25 0.46 8.06 -3.97
CA THR A 25 1.81 7.45 -4.11
C THR A 25 2.06 7.05 -5.56
N VAL A 26 3.28 7.28 -6.02
CA VAL A 26 3.81 6.71 -7.26
C VAL A 26 4.74 5.57 -6.89
N ILE A 27 4.58 4.41 -7.54
CA ILE A 27 5.49 3.27 -7.42
C ILE A 27 6.24 3.14 -8.75
N VAL A 28 7.52 3.48 -8.73
CA VAL A 28 8.43 3.19 -9.85
C VAL A 28 8.69 1.69 -9.89
N ASP A 29 8.37 1.04 -10.98
CA ASP A 29 8.48 -0.41 -11.09
C ASP A 29 9.75 -0.83 -11.84
N LEU A 30 10.62 -1.55 -11.15
CA LEU A 30 11.84 -2.16 -11.71
C LEU A 30 11.68 -3.68 -11.93
N GLU A 31 10.50 -4.22 -11.56
CA GLU A 31 10.24 -5.65 -11.57
C GLU A 31 9.40 -6.03 -12.81
N ASP A 32 8.21 -6.57 -12.71
CA ASP A 32 7.45 -7.19 -13.79
C ASP A 32 7.14 -6.27 -14.98
N ALA A 33 7.01 -4.96 -14.77
CA ALA A 33 6.77 -4.03 -15.87
C ALA A 33 8.00 -3.76 -16.75
N VAL A 34 9.15 -4.33 -16.42
CA VAL A 34 10.42 -4.14 -17.14
C VAL A 34 10.93 -5.48 -17.63
N ALA A 35 11.26 -5.58 -18.92
CA ALA A 35 11.84 -6.80 -19.51
C ALA A 35 13.21 -7.15 -18.87
N PRO A 36 13.57 -8.44 -18.79
CA PRO A 36 14.80 -8.88 -18.11
C PRO A 36 16.07 -8.20 -18.63
N ASP A 37 16.17 -8.01 -19.93
CA ASP A 37 17.31 -7.36 -20.62
C ASP A 37 17.31 -5.83 -20.48
N ALA A 38 16.19 -5.23 -20.08
CA ALA A 38 16.06 -3.79 -19.86
C ALA A 38 16.25 -3.36 -18.40
N LYS A 39 16.42 -4.30 -17.45
CA LYS A 39 16.48 -4.01 -16.00
C LYS A 39 17.56 -3.00 -15.60
N GLU A 40 18.77 -3.15 -16.14
CA GLU A 40 19.88 -2.23 -15.84
C GLU A 40 19.60 -0.82 -16.36
N GLY A 41 19.08 -0.70 -17.59
CA GLY A 41 18.67 0.57 -18.17
C GLY A 41 17.53 1.24 -17.38
N ALA A 42 16.53 0.46 -16.97
CA ALA A 42 15.42 0.94 -16.15
C ALA A 42 15.90 1.46 -14.79
N ARG A 43 16.85 0.77 -14.14
CA ARG A 43 17.49 1.22 -12.89
C ARG A 43 18.16 2.58 -13.08
N ALA A 44 18.97 2.72 -14.14
CA ALA A 44 19.67 3.98 -14.44
C ALA A 44 18.71 5.14 -14.73
N ILE A 45 17.66 4.90 -15.55
CA ILE A 45 16.61 5.89 -15.86
C ILE A 45 15.88 6.32 -14.58
N SER A 46 15.49 5.35 -13.75
CA SER A 46 14.76 5.60 -12.51
C SER A 46 15.62 6.38 -11.51
N ALA A 47 16.88 6.00 -11.31
CA ALA A 47 17.80 6.72 -10.43
C ALA A 47 18.03 8.16 -10.89
N ALA A 48 18.21 8.40 -12.19
CA ALA A 48 18.36 9.74 -12.74
C ALA A 48 17.10 10.60 -12.54
N TRP A 49 15.91 10.02 -12.75
CA TRP A 49 14.64 10.72 -12.49
C TRP A 49 14.46 11.05 -11.01
N LEU A 50 14.73 10.11 -10.11
CA LEU A 50 14.63 10.28 -8.66
C LEU A 50 15.61 11.34 -8.15
N ALA A 51 16.85 11.39 -8.68
CA ALA A 51 17.85 12.38 -8.31
C ALA A 51 17.46 13.80 -8.70
N GLY A 52 16.61 13.96 -9.72
CA GLY A 52 16.04 15.26 -10.13
C GLY A 52 14.87 15.74 -9.27
N LEU A 53 14.36 14.94 -8.34
CA LEU A 53 13.24 15.30 -7.47
C LEU A 53 13.71 15.93 -6.16
N ALA A 54 12.90 16.84 -5.61
CA ALA A 54 13.12 17.34 -4.26
C ALA A 54 12.99 16.18 -3.24
N PRO A 55 13.68 16.29 -2.07
CA PRO A 55 13.58 15.29 -1.01
C PRO A 55 12.13 15.02 -0.58
N ALA A 56 11.83 13.77 -0.24
CA ALA A 56 10.48 13.35 0.14
C ALA A 56 9.90 14.16 1.31
N ALA A 57 10.75 14.56 2.27
CA ALA A 57 10.35 15.32 3.44
C ALA A 57 9.86 16.76 3.13
N SER A 58 10.28 17.34 2.00
CA SER A 58 9.95 18.74 1.60
C SER A 58 9.12 18.83 0.33
N ARG A 59 8.90 17.69 -0.36
CA ARG A 59 8.16 17.69 -1.63
C ARG A 59 6.66 17.66 -1.38
N PRO A 60 5.89 18.65 -1.91
CA PRO A 60 4.43 18.54 -1.94
C PRO A 60 3.99 17.47 -2.95
N GLY A 61 2.82 16.87 -2.69
CA GLY A 61 2.22 15.89 -3.60
C GLY A 61 2.55 14.43 -3.26
N PRO A 62 2.50 13.52 -4.24
CA PRO A 62 2.56 12.09 -3.98
C PRO A 62 3.91 11.63 -3.42
N ARG A 63 3.86 10.64 -2.53
CA ARG A 63 5.05 9.91 -2.09
C ARG A 63 5.62 9.09 -3.24
N VAL A 64 6.93 8.84 -3.24
CA VAL A 64 7.56 7.99 -4.25
C VAL A 64 8.13 6.75 -3.58
N TRP A 65 7.69 5.62 -4.09
CA TRP A 65 8.17 4.30 -3.73
C TRP A 65 8.78 3.63 -4.96
N VAL A 66 9.62 2.64 -4.75
CA VAL A 66 10.22 1.85 -5.84
C VAL A 66 9.98 0.37 -5.59
N ARG A 67 9.38 -0.36 -6.53
CA ARG A 67 9.34 -1.82 -6.48
C ARG A 67 10.65 -2.36 -7.08
N ILE A 68 11.40 -3.07 -6.26
CA ILE A 68 12.70 -3.67 -6.61
C ILE A 68 12.54 -5.16 -6.92
N ASN A 69 13.46 -5.68 -7.71
CA ASN A 69 13.53 -7.10 -8.04
C ASN A 69 13.87 -7.95 -6.81
N PRO A 70 13.60 -9.26 -6.81
CA PRO A 70 14.06 -10.18 -5.77
C PRO A 70 15.59 -10.43 -5.87
N GLY A 71 16.19 -10.90 -4.77
CA GLY A 71 17.58 -11.39 -4.73
C GLY A 71 18.64 -10.32 -4.99
N GLY A 72 19.76 -10.73 -5.57
CA GLY A 72 20.93 -9.85 -5.82
C GLY A 72 20.61 -8.66 -6.72
N GLN A 73 19.71 -8.83 -7.70
CA GLN A 73 19.27 -7.74 -8.55
C GLN A 73 18.51 -6.67 -7.74
N GLY A 74 17.70 -7.10 -6.77
CA GLY A 74 17.00 -6.20 -5.86
C GLY A 74 17.93 -5.43 -4.92
N LEU A 75 19.06 -6.01 -4.50
CA LEU A 75 20.06 -5.28 -3.74
C LEU A 75 20.70 -4.18 -4.59
N ALA A 76 21.04 -4.48 -5.85
CA ALA A 76 21.57 -3.46 -6.77
C ALA A 76 20.53 -2.36 -7.06
N ASP A 77 19.23 -2.72 -7.15
CA ASP A 77 18.15 -1.74 -7.28
C ASP A 77 18.06 -0.85 -6.03
N ALA A 78 18.08 -1.46 -4.83
CA ALA A 78 17.99 -0.74 -3.55
C ALA A 78 19.13 0.28 -3.40
N GLY A 79 20.37 -0.10 -3.69
CA GLY A 79 21.52 0.81 -3.65
C GLY A 79 21.36 1.98 -4.63
N ALA A 80 20.90 1.71 -5.85
CA ALA A 80 20.72 2.74 -6.87
C ALA A 80 19.58 3.76 -6.54
N VAL A 81 18.55 3.34 -5.79
CA VAL A 81 17.41 4.19 -5.43
C VAL A 81 17.47 4.72 -3.99
N ALA A 82 18.59 4.56 -3.29
CA ALA A 82 18.83 5.10 -1.96
C ALA A 82 18.97 6.63 -1.97
N LEU A 83 17.94 7.34 -2.46
CA LEU A 83 17.94 8.77 -2.72
C LEU A 83 16.94 9.52 -1.83
N PRO A 84 17.20 10.77 -1.45
CA PRO A 84 16.32 11.56 -0.56
C PRO A 84 14.87 11.70 -1.04
N ALA A 85 14.63 11.55 -2.33
CA ALA A 85 13.28 11.62 -2.92
C ALA A 85 12.43 10.37 -2.68
N VAL A 86 13.05 9.25 -2.29
CA VAL A 86 12.38 7.96 -2.09
C VAL A 86 11.87 7.83 -0.68
N THR A 87 10.58 7.54 -0.54
CA THR A 87 9.92 7.30 0.75
C THR A 87 10.09 5.84 1.19
N GLY A 88 10.02 4.90 0.26
CA GLY A 88 10.09 3.48 0.59
C GLY A 88 10.37 2.58 -0.61
N VAL A 89 10.65 1.34 -0.31
CA VAL A 89 10.93 0.27 -1.27
C VAL A 89 9.93 -0.87 -1.08
N ILE A 90 9.34 -1.33 -2.17
CA ILE A 90 8.53 -2.55 -2.23
C ILE A 90 9.44 -3.68 -2.69
N ILE A 91 9.55 -4.73 -1.87
CA ILE A 91 10.39 -5.89 -2.15
C ILE A 91 9.50 -6.96 -2.80
N ALA A 92 9.67 -7.16 -4.10
CA ALA A 92 8.95 -8.19 -4.85
C ALA A 92 9.35 -9.60 -4.35
N LYS A 93 8.38 -10.51 -4.37
CA LYS A 93 8.57 -11.94 -4.05
C LYS A 93 9.24 -12.18 -2.68
N ALA A 94 8.90 -11.35 -1.70
CA ALA A 94 9.47 -11.42 -0.35
C ALA A 94 8.87 -12.59 0.43
N GLU A 95 9.69 -13.57 0.79
CA GLU A 95 9.27 -14.77 1.52
C GLU A 95 9.97 -14.94 2.87
N ARG A 96 11.12 -14.30 3.08
CA ARG A 96 11.96 -14.50 4.26
C ARG A 96 12.44 -13.17 4.84
N VAL A 97 12.47 -13.09 6.17
CA VAL A 97 12.96 -11.90 6.89
C VAL A 97 14.42 -11.57 6.53
N GLY A 98 15.23 -12.58 6.19
CA GLY A 98 16.61 -12.38 5.73
C GLY A 98 16.73 -11.52 4.48
N GLU A 99 15.76 -11.58 3.56
CA GLU A 99 15.70 -10.74 2.36
C GLU A 99 15.49 -9.27 2.73
N LEU A 100 14.55 -9.01 3.67
CA LEU A 100 14.30 -7.67 4.19
C LEU A 100 15.52 -7.12 4.93
N THR A 101 16.23 -7.97 5.67
CA THR A 101 17.46 -7.61 6.40
C THR A 101 18.58 -7.23 5.42
N ALA A 102 18.73 -7.99 4.34
CA ALA A 102 19.73 -7.69 3.30
C ALA A 102 19.43 -6.33 2.62
N VAL A 103 18.17 -6.07 2.25
CA VAL A 103 17.76 -4.78 1.66
C VAL A 103 17.94 -3.64 2.66
N ALA A 104 17.59 -3.84 3.95
CA ALA A 104 17.79 -2.83 4.98
C ALA A 104 19.28 -2.50 5.18
N GLY A 105 20.16 -3.52 5.04
CA GLY A 105 21.61 -3.34 5.07
C GLY A 105 22.14 -2.54 3.90
N GLU A 106 21.66 -2.82 2.67
CA GLU A 106 22.02 -2.05 1.48
C GLU A 106 21.58 -0.58 1.58
N LEU A 107 20.48 -0.32 2.26
CA LEU A 107 19.94 1.02 2.52
C LEU A 107 20.48 1.66 3.82
N ALA A 108 21.60 1.22 4.39
CA ALA A 108 22.10 1.71 5.68
C ALA A 108 22.29 3.23 5.72
N GLU A 109 22.81 3.81 4.64
CA GLU A 109 23.03 5.26 4.50
C GLU A 109 21.74 6.06 4.23
N ALA A 110 20.61 5.37 4.02
CA ALA A 110 19.29 5.98 3.80
C ALA A 110 18.26 5.46 4.83
N PRO A 111 18.45 5.73 6.13
CA PRO A 111 17.65 5.15 7.22
C PRO A 111 16.17 5.56 7.21
N TRP A 112 15.80 6.59 6.48
CA TRP A 112 14.41 7.06 6.32
C TRP A 112 13.58 6.22 5.34
N ILE A 113 14.20 5.42 4.46
CA ILE A 113 13.48 4.61 3.46
C ILE A 113 12.77 3.45 4.16
N GLU A 114 11.46 3.40 4.02
CA GLU A 114 10.58 2.36 4.56
C GLU A 114 10.61 1.10 3.70
N LEU A 115 10.31 -0.07 4.28
CA LEU A 115 10.18 -1.32 3.53
C LEU A 115 8.72 -1.79 3.50
N CYS A 116 8.33 -2.33 2.34
CA CYS A 116 7.03 -2.94 2.11
C CYS A 116 7.24 -4.30 1.40
N PRO A 117 7.24 -5.43 2.10
CA PRO A 117 7.26 -6.73 1.43
C PRO A 117 5.97 -6.93 0.63
N LEU A 118 6.11 -7.39 -0.62
CA LEU A 118 5.03 -7.80 -1.50
C LEU A 118 4.86 -9.32 -1.35
N LEU A 119 3.71 -9.73 -0.81
CA LEU A 119 3.36 -11.12 -0.56
C LEU A 119 2.56 -11.65 -1.74
N GLU A 120 3.16 -12.52 -2.52
CA GLU A 120 2.62 -12.99 -3.80
C GLU A 120 2.87 -14.49 -4.04
N SER A 121 3.14 -15.24 -2.95
CA SER A 121 3.22 -16.70 -2.95
C SER A 121 2.60 -17.28 -1.69
N ALA A 122 2.30 -18.57 -1.71
CA ALA A 122 1.82 -19.32 -0.53
C ALA A 122 2.85 -19.24 0.61
N ALA A 123 4.14 -19.38 0.30
CA ALA A 123 5.22 -19.28 1.28
C ALA A 123 5.26 -17.91 1.95
N ALA A 124 5.14 -16.82 1.17
CA ALA A 124 5.07 -15.45 1.69
C ALA A 124 3.88 -15.25 2.63
N LEU A 125 2.68 -15.73 2.25
CA LEU A 125 1.49 -15.62 3.09
C LEU A 125 1.59 -16.42 4.39
N LEU A 126 2.19 -17.61 4.36
CA LEU A 126 2.45 -18.38 5.58
C LEU A 126 3.45 -17.68 6.49
N ALA A 127 4.45 -16.97 5.93
CA ALA A 127 5.44 -16.19 6.64
C ALA A 127 4.97 -14.77 7.03
N ALA A 128 3.79 -14.30 6.60
CA ALA A 128 3.32 -12.93 6.79
C ALA A 128 3.49 -12.35 8.20
N PRO A 129 3.21 -13.08 9.32
CA PRO A 129 3.44 -12.55 10.67
C PRO A 129 4.93 -12.29 11.01
N LEU A 130 5.84 -13.03 10.38
CA LEU A 130 7.28 -12.86 10.54
C LEU A 130 7.76 -11.69 9.68
N LEU A 131 7.34 -11.63 8.42
CA LEU A 131 7.67 -10.53 7.50
C LEU A 131 7.18 -9.18 8.04
N ALA A 132 5.99 -9.14 8.65
CA ALA A 132 5.43 -7.94 9.28
C ALA A 132 6.31 -7.37 10.40
N ARG A 133 7.20 -8.16 10.99
CA ARG A 133 8.14 -7.74 12.04
C ARG A 133 9.56 -7.55 11.53
N GLY A 134 9.75 -7.61 10.23
CA GLY A 134 11.03 -7.35 9.58
C GLY A 134 11.53 -5.92 9.81
N PRO A 135 12.82 -5.68 9.63
CA PRO A 135 13.41 -4.35 9.83
C PRO A 135 12.75 -3.34 8.90
N ARG A 136 12.41 -2.16 9.44
CA ARG A 136 11.89 -1.00 8.68
C ARG A 136 10.58 -1.27 7.91
N VAL A 137 9.89 -2.38 8.17
CA VAL A 137 8.58 -2.67 7.58
C VAL A 137 7.56 -1.75 8.21
N THR A 138 6.90 -0.95 7.38
CA THR A 138 5.83 -0.02 7.81
C THR A 138 4.47 -0.43 7.25
N ARG A 139 4.47 -1.24 6.20
CA ARG A 139 3.28 -1.72 5.48
C ARG A 139 3.63 -3.02 4.76
N MET A 140 2.61 -3.79 4.36
CA MET A 140 2.75 -4.91 3.42
C MET A 140 1.78 -4.74 2.25
N GLN A 141 2.05 -5.40 1.14
CA GLN A 141 1.20 -5.42 -0.05
C GLN A 141 0.88 -6.86 -0.44
N LEU A 142 -0.30 -7.07 -1.05
CA LEU A 142 -0.71 -8.36 -1.61
C LEU A 142 -0.56 -8.34 -3.13
N GLY A 143 0.11 -9.37 -3.70
CA GLY A 143 0.22 -9.62 -5.13
C GLY A 143 -0.66 -10.82 -5.51
N GLU A 144 -1.93 -10.58 -5.89
CA GLU A 144 -2.89 -11.66 -6.12
C GLU A 144 -2.66 -12.42 -7.43
N ALA A 145 -2.12 -11.77 -8.46
CA ALA A 145 -1.88 -12.44 -9.74
C ALA A 145 -0.86 -13.58 -9.60
N ASP A 146 0.31 -13.27 -9.01
CA ASP A 146 1.36 -14.27 -8.78
C ASP A 146 0.93 -15.30 -7.73
N LEU A 147 0.21 -14.88 -6.68
CA LEU A 147 -0.35 -15.80 -5.69
C LEU A 147 -1.31 -16.81 -6.34
N CYS A 148 -2.19 -16.37 -7.24
CA CYS A 148 -3.09 -17.26 -7.97
C CYS A 148 -2.30 -18.22 -8.88
N ALA A 149 -1.25 -17.71 -9.54
CA ALA A 149 -0.38 -18.56 -10.36
C ALA A 149 0.37 -19.62 -9.54
N ASP A 150 0.86 -19.24 -8.35
CA ASP A 150 1.56 -20.16 -7.43
C ASP A 150 0.65 -21.23 -6.82
N THR A 151 -0.60 -20.87 -6.49
CA THR A 151 -1.51 -21.73 -5.75
C THR A 151 -2.56 -22.45 -6.61
N GLY A 152 -2.75 -22.04 -7.86
CA GLY A 152 -3.82 -22.52 -8.71
C GLY A 152 -5.22 -21.99 -8.33
N ILE A 153 -5.30 -20.91 -7.51
CA ILE A 153 -6.58 -20.27 -7.19
C ILE A 153 -7.15 -19.58 -8.42
N GLU A 154 -8.40 -19.87 -8.74
CA GLU A 154 -9.18 -19.18 -9.78
C GLU A 154 -10.31 -18.38 -9.12
N PRO A 155 -10.14 -17.05 -8.93
CA PRO A 155 -11.14 -16.25 -8.24
C PRO A 155 -12.44 -16.14 -9.05
N GLY A 156 -13.57 -16.38 -8.39
CA GLY A 156 -14.89 -16.10 -8.92
C GLY A 156 -15.24 -14.61 -8.86
N PRO A 157 -16.46 -14.23 -9.34
CA PRO A 157 -16.88 -12.82 -9.40
C PRO A 157 -16.92 -12.09 -8.05
N ASP A 158 -17.06 -12.81 -6.95
CA ASP A 158 -17.05 -12.27 -5.58
C ASP A 158 -15.69 -12.43 -4.87
N GLU A 159 -14.69 -13.00 -5.55
CA GLU A 159 -13.30 -13.16 -5.10
C GLU A 159 -13.16 -13.82 -3.72
N ARG A 160 -14.14 -14.66 -3.31
CA ARG A 160 -14.18 -15.30 -1.97
C ARG A 160 -13.02 -16.26 -1.74
N GLU A 161 -12.47 -16.81 -2.81
CA GLU A 161 -11.33 -17.74 -2.77
C GLU A 161 -10.07 -17.03 -2.20
N LEU A 162 -9.97 -15.72 -2.36
CA LEU A 162 -8.88 -14.90 -1.86
C LEU A 162 -9.11 -14.34 -0.44
N LEU A 163 -10.29 -14.57 0.15
CA LEU A 163 -10.65 -13.97 1.45
C LEU A 163 -9.67 -14.35 2.55
N TRP A 164 -9.21 -15.61 2.58
CA TRP A 164 -8.24 -16.05 3.59
C TRP A 164 -6.90 -15.32 3.45
N ALA A 165 -6.37 -15.20 2.25
CA ALA A 165 -5.11 -14.50 1.97
C ALA A 165 -5.18 -13.03 2.37
N ARG A 166 -6.26 -12.35 1.98
CA ARG A 166 -6.55 -10.96 2.33
C ARG A 166 -6.67 -10.74 3.82
N SER A 167 -7.45 -11.59 4.51
CA SER A 167 -7.65 -11.51 5.96
C SER A 167 -6.36 -11.78 6.72
N ARG A 168 -5.57 -12.79 6.30
CA ARG A 168 -4.28 -13.09 6.91
C ARG A 168 -3.33 -11.90 6.86
N LEU A 169 -3.24 -11.22 5.71
CA LEU A 169 -2.39 -10.04 5.56
C LEU A 169 -2.83 -8.91 6.49
N VAL A 170 -4.14 -8.60 6.52
CA VAL A 170 -4.70 -7.56 7.42
C VAL A 170 -4.39 -7.87 8.88
N MET A 171 -4.62 -9.12 9.31
CA MET A 171 -4.35 -9.54 10.69
C MET A 171 -2.87 -9.49 11.04
N SER A 172 -1.98 -9.85 10.10
CA SER A 172 -0.52 -9.77 10.29
C SER A 172 -0.05 -8.32 10.45
N CYS A 173 -0.53 -7.40 9.60
CA CYS A 173 -0.24 -5.97 9.73
C CYS A 173 -0.74 -5.42 11.07
N ALA A 174 -1.97 -5.72 11.45
CA ALA A 174 -2.57 -5.24 12.70
C ALA A 174 -1.82 -5.75 13.93
N ALA A 175 -1.44 -7.04 13.97
CA ALA A 175 -0.68 -7.66 15.05
C ALA A 175 0.72 -7.06 15.22
N ALA A 176 1.34 -6.62 14.12
CA ALA A 176 2.64 -5.95 14.13
C ALA A 176 2.53 -4.42 14.29
N ARG A 177 1.31 -3.85 14.41
CA ARG A 177 1.02 -2.41 14.51
C ARG A 177 1.51 -1.62 13.28
N LEU A 178 1.52 -2.25 12.12
CA LEU A 178 1.84 -1.60 10.86
C LEU A 178 0.65 -0.75 10.36
N ALA A 179 0.91 0.11 9.39
CA ALA A 179 -0.15 0.72 8.59
C ALA A 179 -0.98 -0.38 7.90
N PRO A 180 -2.29 -0.15 7.67
CA PRO A 180 -3.13 -1.08 6.92
C PRO A 180 -2.50 -1.48 5.57
N PRO A 181 -2.62 -2.74 5.13
CA PRO A 181 -1.97 -3.21 3.93
C PRO A 181 -2.47 -2.49 2.66
N LEU A 182 -1.62 -2.48 1.62
CA LEU A 182 -1.98 -2.04 0.29
C LEU A 182 -2.61 -3.20 -0.49
N GLY A 183 -3.79 -2.98 -1.04
CA GLY A 183 -4.53 -3.95 -1.82
C GLY A 183 -3.91 -4.20 -3.20
N PRO A 184 -4.26 -5.34 -3.82
CA PRO A 184 -3.73 -5.79 -5.10
C PRO A 184 -4.18 -4.90 -6.25
N VAL A 185 -3.47 -4.98 -7.36
CA VAL A 185 -3.87 -4.35 -8.62
C VAL A 185 -5.14 -4.99 -9.19
N SER A 186 -5.87 -4.24 -10.03
CA SER A 186 -6.83 -4.80 -10.97
C SER A 186 -6.25 -4.67 -12.37
N THR A 187 -6.10 -5.79 -13.06
CA THR A 187 -5.52 -5.82 -14.43
C THR A 187 -6.52 -5.35 -15.48
N ASP A 188 -7.83 -5.52 -15.24
CA ASP A 188 -8.84 -4.89 -16.08
C ASP A 188 -9.04 -3.42 -15.68
N PHE A 189 -8.25 -2.55 -16.30
CA PHE A 189 -8.31 -1.11 -16.05
C PHE A 189 -9.50 -0.40 -16.72
N ARG A 190 -10.30 -1.12 -17.51
CA ARG A 190 -11.51 -0.59 -18.18
C ARG A 190 -12.76 -0.82 -17.33
N ASP A 191 -12.84 -1.90 -16.56
CA ASP A 191 -13.96 -2.17 -15.64
C ASP A 191 -13.81 -1.35 -14.33
N LEU A 192 -14.15 -0.06 -14.41
CA LEU A 192 -14.10 0.84 -13.25
C LEU A 192 -15.19 0.53 -12.22
N ASP A 193 -16.32 -0.03 -12.62
CA ASP A 193 -17.39 -0.43 -11.69
C ASP A 193 -16.99 -1.69 -10.90
N GLY A 194 -16.40 -2.68 -11.56
CA GLY A 194 -15.80 -3.83 -10.88
C GLY A 194 -14.69 -3.41 -9.93
N LEU A 195 -13.81 -2.50 -10.36
CA LEU A 195 -12.78 -1.92 -9.51
C LEU A 195 -13.38 -1.27 -8.26
N ARG A 196 -14.46 -0.47 -8.41
CA ARG A 196 -15.17 0.18 -7.29
C ARG A 196 -15.69 -0.85 -6.29
N ARG A 197 -16.41 -1.88 -6.79
CA ARG A 197 -16.98 -2.94 -5.96
C ARG A 197 -15.91 -3.70 -5.18
N SER A 198 -14.87 -4.18 -5.86
CA SER A 198 -13.77 -4.92 -5.24
C SER A 198 -12.95 -4.04 -4.28
N THR A 199 -12.70 -2.76 -4.61
CA THR A 199 -12.03 -1.80 -3.71
C THR A 199 -12.83 -1.56 -2.44
N ALA A 200 -14.16 -1.42 -2.55
CA ALA A 200 -15.03 -1.28 -1.37
C ALA A 200 -15.02 -2.56 -0.49
N ALA A 201 -14.90 -3.75 -1.09
CA ALA A 201 -14.74 -5.00 -0.35
C ALA A 201 -13.39 -5.03 0.39
N LEU A 202 -12.29 -4.64 -0.24
CA LEU A 202 -10.98 -4.51 0.41
C LEU A 202 -11.00 -3.52 1.58
N LYS A 203 -11.62 -2.33 1.41
CA LYS A 203 -11.80 -1.35 2.50
C LYS A 203 -12.52 -1.97 3.71
N ARG A 204 -13.62 -2.73 3.47
CA ARG A 204 -14.35 -3.43 4.55
C ARG A 204 -13.52 -4.50 5.25
N LEU A 205 -12.59 -5.15 4.54
CA LEU A 205 -11.65 -6.12 5.13
C LEU A 205 -10.56 -5.49 5.97
N GLY A 206 -10.31 -4.16 5.83
CA GLY A 206 -9.29 -3.45 6.61
C GLY A 206 -8.05 -3.07 5.82
N PHE A 207 -8.08 -3.12 4.49
CA PHE A 207 -7.04 -2.52 3.65
C PHE A 207 -7.09 -0.99 3.77
N GLY A 208 -5.92 -0.34 3.66
CA GLY A 208 -5.80 1.11 3.77
C GLY A 208 -5.68 1.84 2.43
N GLY A 209 -5.58 1.11 1.34
CA GLY A 209 -5.45 1.63 -0.02
C GLY A 209 -5.36 0.51 -1.04
N ARG A 210 -5.21 0.86 -2.31
CA ARG A 210 -5.10 -0.08 -3.42
C ARG A 210 -4.06 0.36 -4.44
N ALA A 211 -3.32 -0.60 -4.97
CA ALA A 211 -2.42 -0.39 -6.10
C ALA A 211 -3.21 -0.26 -7.42
N CYS A 212 -2.73 0.61 -8.29
CA CYS A 212 -3.30 0.92 -9.61
C CYS A 212 -2.23 0.71 -10.68
N VAL A 213 -2.62 0.13 -11.81
CA VAL A 213 -1.76 -0.03 -13.00
C VAL A 213 -2.08 0.97 -14.10
N HIS A 214 -3.17 1.73 -13.95
CA HIS A 214 -3.58 2.75 -14.91
C HIS A 214 -4.10 4.01 -14.22
N PRO A 215 -3.79 5.23 -14.73
CA PRO A 215 -4.24 6.48 -14.12
C PRO A 215 -5.77 6.61 -13.96
N ALA A 216 -6.58 6.01 -14.85
CA ALA A 216 -8.03 6.03 -14.75
C ALA A 216 -8.59 5.34 -13.49
N GLN A 217 -7.82 4.45 -12.87
CA GLN A 217 -8.20 3.76 -11.63
C GLN A 217 -8.05 4.66 -10.39
N VAL A 218 -7.15 5.62 -10.44
CA VAL A 218 -6.78 6.47 -9.30
C VAL A 218 -7.98 7.23 -8.70
N PRO A 219 -8.82 7.93 -9.48
CA PRO A 219 -9.98 8.63 -8.93
C PRO A 219 -10.95 7.70 -8.21
N VAL A 220 -11.22 6.50 -8.78
CA VAL A 220 -12.13 5.51 -8.21
C VAL A 220 -11.62 5.00 -6.87
N VAL A 221 -10.33 4.67 -6.80
CA VAL A 221 -9.69 4.19 -5.57
C VAL A 221 -9.66 5.29 -4.51
N ASN A 222 -9.30 6.53 -4.88
CA ASN A 222 -9.31 7.67 -3.98
C ASN A 222 -10.71 7.93 -3.41
N GLU A 223 -11.75 7.90 -4.24
CA GLU A 223 -13.14 8.08 -3.82
C GLU A 223 -13.55 7.02 -2.77
N VAL A 224 -13.30 5.74 -3.05
CA VAL A 224 -13.70 4.64 -2.14
C VAL A 224 -13.00 4.74 -0.78
N PHE A 225 -11.71 5.11 -0.74
CA PHE A 225 -10.97 5.21 0.51
C PHE A 225 -11.13 6.55 1.24
N THR A 226 -11.72 7.56 0.60
CA THR A 226 -12.04 8.84 1.26
C THR A 226 -13.34 8.70 2.03
N PRO A 227 -13.38 9.01 3.35
CA PRO A 227 -14.64 9.04 4.10
C PRO A 227 -15.57 10.11 3.56
N GLY A 228 -16.84 9.76 3.36
CA GLY A 228 -17.87 10.73 2.99
C GLY A 228 -18.31 11.63 4.18
N ALA A 229 -18.93 12.78 3.90
CA ALA A 229 -19.35 13.74 4.92
C ALA A 229 -20.21 13.09 6.02
N ALA A 230 -21.21 12.29 5.64
CA ALA A 230 -22.06 11.59 6.60
C ALA A 230 -21.31 10.54 7.44
N GLU A 231 -20.23 9.93 6.94
CA GLU A 231 -19.37 9.03 7.70
C GLU A 231 -18.55 9.81 8.73
N LEU A 232 -18.01 10.95 8.33
CA LEU A 232 -17.26 11.86 9.21
C LEU A 232 -18.13 12.43 10.32
N ASP A 233 -19.36 12.88 10.01
CA ASP A 233 -20.26 13.44 11.00
C ASP A 233 -20.68 12.39 12.04
N ARG A 234 -20.98 11.17 11.59
CA ARG A 234 -21.21 10.04 12.51
C ARG A 234 -19.99 9.75 13.38
N ALA A 235 -18.81 9.75 12.81
CA ALA A 235 -17.57 9.50 13.57
C ALA A 235 -17.32 10.58 14.63
N ARG A 236 -17.52 11.87 14.30
CA ARG A 236 -17.42 13.00 15.26
C ARG A 236 -18.44 12.85 16.39
N ALA A 237 -19.71 12.62 16.05
CA ALA A 237 -20.77 12.46 17.04
C ALA A 237 -20.51 11.30 18.02
N LEU A 238 -19.95 10.17 17.52
CA LEU A 238 -19.58 9.02 18.37
C LEU A 238 -18.45 9.39 19.34
N VAL A 239 -17.40 10.05 18.86
CA VAL A 239 -16.26 10.49 19.71
C VAL A 239 -16.74 11.47 20.77
N GLU A 240 -17.48 12.53 20.39
CA GLU A 240 -18.00 13.53 21.31
C GLU A 240 -18.94 12.95 22.37
N ARG A 241 -19.80 12.00 22.00
CA ARG A 241 -20.72 11.34 22.92
C ARG A 241 -19.98 10.52 23.98
N PHE A 242 -18.98 9.77 23.53
CA PHE A 242 -18.16 8.96 24.42
C PHE A 242 -17.36 9.84 25.41
N GLU A 243 -16.76 10.92 24.92
CA GLU A 243 -16.00 11.85 25.76
C GLU A 243 -16.88 12.55 26.79
N ARG A 244 -18.13 12.94 26.41
CA ARG A 244 -19.11 13.52 27.35
C ARG A 244 -19.60 12.54 28.42
N ALA A 245 -19.66 11.25 28.10
CA ALA A 245 -20.12 10.24 29.05
C ALA A 245 -19.18 10.04 30.24
N GLY A 246 -17.86 10.18 30.03
CA GLY A 246 -16.82 10.09 31.09
C GLY A 246 -16.71 8.72 31.79
N SER A 247 -17.58 7.77 31.46
CA SER A 247 -17.74 6.48 32.16
C SER A 247 -17.09 5.29 31.42
N GLY A 248 -16.41 5.52 30.31
CA GLY A 248 -15.84 4.45 29.47
C GLY A 248 -16.84 3.71 28.59
N VAL A 249 -18.15 3.95 28.76
CA VAL A 249 -19.28 3.41 27.98
C VAL A 249 -20.36 4.48 27.78
N ALA A 250 -20.91 4.56 26.57
CA ALA A 250 -22.07 5.40 26.23
C ALA A 250 -23.06 4.59 25.38
N LEU A 251 -24.23 5.15 25.09
CA LEU A 251 -25.19 4.61 24.14
C LEU A 251 -25.33 5.56 22.95
N ASP A 252 -25.44 5.02 21.73
CA ASP A 252 -25.81 5.81 20.55
C ASP A 252 -27.33 6.11 20.52
N ASP A 253 -27.77 6.85 19.49
CA ASP A 253 -29.20 7.22 19.37
C ASP A 253 -30.12 6.02 19.12
N SER A 254 -29.58 4.88 18.73
CA SER A 254 -30.29 3.61 18.55
C SER A 254 -30.24 2.71 19.80
N GLY A 255 -29.59 3.15 20.87
CA GLY A 255 -29.39 2.38 22.10
C GLY A 255 -28.27 1.36 22.03
N ARG A 256 -27.38 1.41 21.03
CA ARG A 256 -26.22 0.52 20.95
C ARG A 256 -25.08 1.05 21.80
N MET A 257 -24.34 0.13 22.39
CA MET A 257 -23.18 0.44 23.23
C MET A 257 -22.04 1.05 22.40
N ILE A 258 -21.51 2.17 22.88
CA ILE A 258 -20.29 2.81 22.42
C ILE A 258 -19.22 2.57 23.48
N ASP A 259 -18.20 1.78 23.15
CA ASP A 259 -17.04 1.52 23.97
C ASP A 259 -15.77 2.07 23.30
N GLU A 260 -14.62 1.89 23.94
CA GLU A 260 -13.33 2.32 23.39
C GLU A 260 -13.01 1.66 22.02
N ALA A 261 -13.52 0.45 21.74
CA ALA A 261 -13.30 -0.21 20.44
C ALA A 261 -14.05 0.52 19.31
N VAL A 262 -15.31 0.92 19.57
CA VAL A 262 -16.13 1.70 18.65
C VAL A 262 -15.50 3.08 18.40
N VAL A 263 -15.04 3.75 19.46
CA VAL A 263 -14.39 5.07 19.37
C VAL A 263 -13.08 5.02 18.60
N ARG A 264 -12.25 3.99 18.81
CA ARG A 264 -11.03 3.77 17.98
C ARG A 264 -11.37 3.64 16.50
N GLY A 265 -12.49 2.99 16.17
CA GLY A 265 -13.00 2.93 14.80
C GLY A 265 -13.33 4.32 14.26
N ALA A 266 -14.08 5.11 15.01
CA ALA A 266 -14.46 6.47 14.64
C ALA A 266 -13.24 7.39 14.49
N ARG A 267 -12.28 7.34 15.41
CA ARG A 267 -11.04 8.12 15.32
C ARG A 267 -10.22 7.75 14.07
N ARG A 268 -10.20 6.47 13.64
CA ARG A 268 -9.56 6.06 12.37
C ARG A 268 -10.25 6.68 11.15
N VAL A 269 -11.57 6.76 11.14
CA VAL A 269 -12.31 7.43 10.06
C VAL A 269 -11.95 8.91 10.01
N LEU A 270 -11.87 9.59 11.14
CA LEU A 270 -11.50 11.02 11.20
C LEU A 270 -10.05 11.25 10.74
N ALA A 271 -9.12 10.36 11.10
CA ALA A 271 -7.72 10.44 10.67
C ALA A 271 -7.49 10.08 9.20
N ALA A 272 -8.50 9.51 8.51
CA ALA A 272 -8.38 9.17 7.08
C ALA A 272 -8.71 10.34 6.14
N VAL A 273 -9.11 11.49 6.66
CA VAL A 273 -9.30 12.71 5.86
C VAL A 273 -7.93 13.19 5.40
N PRO A 274 -7.70 13.37 4.08
CA PRO A 274 -6.46 13.99 3.62
C PRO A 274 -6.39 15.42 4.16
N GLU A 275 -5.26 15.77 4.78
CA GLU A 275 -4.97 17.18 5.05
C GLU A 275 -4.87 17.90 3.70
N HIS A 276 -5.76 18.84 3.46
CA HIS A 276 -5.67 19.73 2.31
C HIS A 276 -4.47 20.67 2.55
N HIS A 277 -3.36 20.38 1.90
CA HIS A 277 -2.23 21.30 1.76
C HIS A 277 -2.37 22.15 0.50
#